data_57abb7568ce591622c8952dae26fe0a8
#
_entry.id   57abb7568ce591622c8952dae26fe0a8
#
_cell.length_a   1.000
_cell.length_b   1.000
_cell.length_c   1.000
_cell.angle_alpha   90.00
_cell.angle_beta   90.00
_cell.angle_gamma   90.00
#
_symmetry.space_group_name_H-M   'P 1'
#
loop_
_entity.id
_entity.type
_entity.pdbx_description
1 polymer ?
#
loop_
_entity_poly.entity_id
_entity_poly.type
_entity_poly.pdbx_seq_one_letter_code
_entity_poly.pdbx_strand_id
1 'polypeptide(L)'
;MNNFIFYSPTEFVFGRDTEAQTGVLVQKYGARKIMIVYGGGSVIRSGLLARVEKSLQEVGIPYCMLGGVQPNPIDTKVYEGIDLCRKENVDMMLAVGGGSVIDTAKAIAAGVPYNGDFWDFYIGKAIVTKALKVAVVLTIPAAGSEGSGNTVITKVDGLQKLSLIHI
;
A
#
# COMPACT_ATOMS: atom_id res chain seq x y z
N MET A 1 -12.11 -31.82 11.58
CA MET A 1 -11.52 -30.49 11.32
C MET A 1 -10.03 -30.61 11.53
N ASN A 2 -9.21 -30.13 10.59
CA ASN A 2 -7.75 -30.16 10.76
C ASN A 2 -7.30 -29.04 11.69
N ASN A 3 -6.27 -29.28 12.47
CA ASN A 3 -5.67 -28.24 13.31
C ASN A 3 -4.99 -27.18 12.43
N PHE A 4 -5.14 -25.92 12.78
CA PHE A 4 -4.45 -24.82 12.11
C PHE A 4 -4.09 -23.72 13.11
N ILE A 5 -3.11 -22.89 12.74
CA ILE A 5 -2.74 -21.68 13.48
C ILE A 5 -3.10 -20.49 12.60
N PHE A 6 -3.86 -19.54 13.14
CA PHE A 6 -4.12 -18.25 12.53
C PHE A 6 -3.39 -17.15 13.29
N TYR A 7 -2.66 -16.32 12.56
CA TYR A 7 -1.99 -15.14 13.11
C TYR A 7 -2.14 -13.96 12.15
N SER A 8 -2.60 -12.83 12.65
CA SER A 8 -2.70 -11.58 11.90
C SER A 8 -2.06 -10.46 12.71
N PRO A 9 -0.89 -9.95 12.29
CA PRO A 9 -0.16 -8.90 13.01
C PRO A 9 -0.70 -7.50 12.74
N THR A 10 -1.73 -7.35 11.90
CA THR A 10 -2.30 -6.04 11.53
C THR A 10 -2.97 -5.39 12.73
N GLU A 11 -2.50 -4.21 13.13
CA GLU A 11 -3.17 -3.37 14.12
C GLU A 11 -4.27 -2.56 13.44
N PHE A 12 -5.49 -2.67 13.94
CA PHE A 12 -6.64 -1.90 13.49
C PHE A 12 -6.95 -0.81 14.51
N VAL A 13 -6.93 0.46 14.05
CA VAL A 13 -7.37 1.62 14.83
C VAL A 13 -8.69 2.09 14.23
N PHE A 14 -9.79 1.83 14.92
CA PHE A 14 -11.14 2.12 14.44
C PHE A 14 -11.79 3.19 15.31
N GLY A 15 -12.37 4.20 14.67
CA GLY A 15 -13.09 5.26 15.36
C GLY A 15 -13.29 6.47 14.46
N ARG A 16 -13.94 7.50 15.02
CA ARG A 16 -14.10 8.78 14.34
C ARG A 16 -12.77 9.54 14.38
N ASP A 17 -12.40 10.14 13.24
CA ASP A 17 -11.23 11.01 13.08
C ASP A 17 -9.89 10.32 13.41
N THR A 18 -9.85 8.96 13.35
CA THR A 18 -8.64 8.19 13.67
C THR A 18 -7.52 8.40 12.66
N GLU A 19 -7.80 8.90 11.46
CA GLU A 19 -6.79 9.29 10.47
C GLU A 19 -5.82 10.37 10.99
N ALA A 20 -6.23 11.16 11.97
CA ALA A 20 -5.35 12.13 12.64
C ALA A 20 -4.20 11.47 13.42
N GLN A 21 -4.31 10.18 13.74
CA GLN A 21 -3.27 9.42 14.43
C GLN A 21 -2.24 8.80 13.47
N THR A 22 -2.41 8.97 12.15
CA THR A 22 -1.57 8.32 11.14
C THR A 22 -0.08 8.55 11.39
N GLY A 23 0.34 9.79 11.66
CA GLY A 23 1.74 10.13 11.90
C GLY A 23 2.34 9.38 13.09
N VAL A 24 1.64 9.37 14.22
CA VAL A 24 2.09 8.66 15.44
C VAL A 24 2.16 7.15 15.21
N LEU A 25 1.16 6.60 14.50
CA LEU A 25 1.11 5.16 14.22
C LEU A 25 2.26 4.73 13.30
N VAL A 26 2.49 5.42 12.19
CA VAL A 26 3.59 5.04 11.29
C VAL A 26 4.96 5.25 11.95
N GLN A 27 5.12 6.26 12.82
CA GLN A 27 6.32 6.45 13.63
C GLN A 27 6.53 5.28 14.61
N LYS A 28 5.48 4.81 15.28
CA LYS A 28 5.50 3.62 16.14
C LYS A 28 6.04 2.39 15.40
N TYR A 29 5.71 2.27 14.11
CA TYR A 29 6.18 1.17 13.27
C TYR A 29 7.53 1.43 12.59
N GLY A 30 8.20 2.53 12.92
CA GLY A 30 9.58 2.82 12.54
C GLY A 30 9.73 3.42 11.14
N ALA A 31 8.71 4.10 10.61
CA ALA A 31 8.80 4.83 9.36
C ALA A 31 9.81 5.98 9.46
N ARG A 32 10.68 6.09 8.47
CA ARG A 32 11.63 7.19 8.32
C ARG A 32 11.30 8.05 7.11
N LYS A 33 10.80 7.44 6.03
CA LYS A 33 10.28 8.14 4.86
C LYS A 33 9.16 7.33 4.22
N ILE A 34 8.03 7.96 3.96
CA ILE A 34 6.80 7.33 3.50
C ILE A 34 6.52 7.68 2.05
N MET A 35 5.95 6.73 1.28
CA MET A 35 5.21 7.03 0.07
C MET A 35 3.71 6.95 0.35
N ILE A 36 3.01 8.07 0.15
CA ILE A 36 1.55 8.10 0.17
C ILE A 36 1.03 7.70 -1.20
N VAL A 37 0.27 6.58 -1.26
CA VAL A 37 -0.40 6.10 -2.48
C VAL A 37 -1.88 6.43 -2.37
N TYR A 38 -2.46 7.06 -3.40
CA TYR A 38 -3.88 7.45 -3.40
C TYR A 38 -4.51 7.42 -4.79
N GLY A 39 -5.83 7.42 -4.84
CA GLY A 39 -6.60 7.30 -6.08
C GLY A 39 -6.89 8.61 -6.80
N GLY A 40 -7.95 8.62 -7.60
CA GLY A 40 -8.27 9.69 -8.57
C GLY A 40 -8.91 10.96 -8.01
N GLY A 41 -8.95 11.23 -6.71
CA GLY A 41 -9.34 12.53 -6.20
C GLY A 41 -10.42 12.58 -5.13
N SER A 42 -11.10 11.48 -4.76
CA SER A 42 -12.09 11.49 -3.66
C SER A 42 -11.47 11.89 -2.33
N VAL A 43 -10.28 11.36 -2.03
CA VAL A 43 -9.52 11.68 -0.81
C VAL A 43 -9.01 13.13 -0.77
N ILE A 44 -8.79 13.74 -1.94
CA ILE A 44 -8.43 15.16 -2.07
C ILE A 44 -9.67 16.02 -1.78
N ARG A 45 -10.79 15.75 -2.49
CA ARG A 45 -12.03 16.53 -2.36
C ARG A 45 -12.64 16.47 -0.95
N SER A 46 -12.49 15.35 -0.26
CA SER A 46 -12.97 15.18 1.12
C SER A 46 -12.04 15.82 2.17
N GLY A 47 -10.86 16.31 1.76
CA GLY A 47 -9.84 16.83 2.66
C GLY A 47 -9.12 15.74 3.46
N LEU A 48 -9.41 14.45 3.23
CA LEU A 48 -8.76 13.35 3.96
C LEU A 48 -7.25 13.33 3.75
N LEU A 49 -6.81 13.51 2.50
CA LEU A 49 -5.39 13.53 2.18
C LEU A 49 -4.65 14.62 2.95
N ALA A 50 -5.20 15.83 2.99
CA ALA A 50 -4.61 16.96 3.74
C ALA A 50 -4.54 16.69 5.25
N ARG A 51 -5.54 16.00 5.86
CA ARG A 51 -5.48 15.61 7.27
C ARG A 51 -4.38 14.58 7.54
N VAL A 52 -4.20 13.62 6.63
CA VAL A 52 -3.11 12.63 6.71
C VAL A 52 -1.74 13.29 6.57
N GLU A 53 -1.56 14.19 5.58
CA GLU A 53 -0.32 14.95 5.41
C GLU A 53 0.01 15.78 6.65
N LYS A 54 -0.98 16.48 7.20
CA LYS A 54 -0.82 17.24 8.45
C LYS A 54 -0.34 16.34 9.60
N SER A 55 -0.95 15.17 9.77
CA SER A 55 -0.56 14.21 10.81
C SER A 55 0.91 13.74 10.66
N LEU A 56 1.39 13.52 9.43
CA LEU A 56 2.80 13.18 9.16
C LEU A 56 3.74 14.35 9.46
N GLN A 57 3.34 15.58 9.10
CA GLN A 57 4.12 16.79 9.36
C GLN A 57 4.28 17.07 10.85
N GLU A 58 3.24 16.82 11.65
CA GLU A 58 3.27 17.01 13.12
C GLU A 58 4.32 16.12 13.81
N VAL A 59 4.63 14.97 13.25
CA VAL A 59 5.68 14.06 13.76
C VAL A 59 6.99 14.14 12.98
N GLY A 60 7.09 15.05 12.00
CA GLY A 60 8.32 15.30 11.24
C GLY A 60 8.73 14.17 10.28
N ILE A 61 7.81 13.31 9.86
CA ILE A 61 8.10 12.22 8.89
C ILE A 61 8.02 12.76 7.47
N PRO A 62 9.12 12.75 6.70
CA PRO A 62 9.11 13.13 5.30
C PRO A 62 8.35 12.11 4.44
N TYR A 63 7.72 12.60 3.38
CA TYR A 63 6.97 11.75 2.47
C TYR A 63 7.10 12.22 1.01
N CYS A 64 6.85 11.28 0.08
CA CYS A 64 6.57 11.56 -1.31
C CYS A 64 5.18 11.01 -1.65
N MET A 65 4.66 11.34 -2.82
CA MET A 65 3.27 11.05 -3.19
C MET A 65 3.19 10.35 -4.54
N LEU A 66 2.33 9.33 -4.62
CA LEU A 66 1.96 8.63 -5.85
C LEU A 66 0.43 8.63 -5.98
N GLY A 67 -0.09 9.56 -6.77
CA GLY A 67 -1.53 9.69 -7.02
C GLY A 67 -1.98 9.01 -8.30
N GLY A 68 -3.30 9.05 -8.53
CA GLY A 68 -3.89 8.59 -9.78
C GLY A 68 -4.04 7.08 -9.91
N VAL A 69 -4.04 6.34 -8.81
CA VAL A 69 -4.43 4.92 -8.84
C VAL A 69 -5.88 4.81 -9.29
N GLN A 70 -6.10 4.04 -10.34
CA GLN A 70 -7.43 3.79 -10.91
C GLN A 70 -8.08 2.53 -10.32
N PRO A 71 -9.42 2.42 -10.37
CA PRO A 71 -10.12 1.15 -10.12
C PRO A 71 -9.58 0.04 -11.03
N ASN A 72 -9.43 -1.18 -10.50
CA ASN A 72 -8.67 -2.26 -11.14
C ASN A 72 -7.23 -1.82 -11.46
N PRO A 73 -6.37 -1.78 -10.45
CA PRO A 73 -5.05 -1.18 -10.56
C PRO A 73 -4.20 -1.90 -11.60
N ILE A 74 -3.36 -1.12 -12.28
CA ILE A 74 -2.54 -1.59 -13.40
C ILE A 74 -1.04 -1.60 -13.05
N ASP A 75 -0.32 -2.48 -13.73
CA ASP A 75 1.11 -2.72 -13.54
C ASP A 75 1.97 -1.46 -13.76
N THR A 76 1.64 -0.63 -14.74
CA THR A 76 2.40 0.59 -15.05
C THR A 76 2.49 1.53 -13.84
N LYS A 77 1.41 1.64 -13.03
CA LYS A 77 1.42 2.43 -11.79
C LYS A 77 2.29 1.79 -10.71
N VAL A 78 2.39 0.48 -10.69
CA VAL A 78 3.27 -0.25 -9.77
C VAL A 78 4.73 -0.01 -10.13
N TYR A 79 5.11 -0.10 -11.41
CA TYR A 79 6.48 0.21 -11.86
C TYR A 79 6.89 1.64 -11.51
N GLU A 80 6.02 2.62 -11.82
CA GLU A 80 6.24 4.03 -11.44
C GLU A 80 6.51 4.18 -9.93
N GLY A 81 5.72 3.49 -9.12
CA GLY A 81 5.86 3.52 -7.66
C GLY A 81 7.15 2.86 -7.17
N ILE A 82 7.56 1.73 -7.74
CA ILE A 82 8.81 1.06 -7.41
C ILE A 82 10.01 1.97 -7.69
N ASP A 83 10.04 2.59 -8.86
CA ASP A 83 11.13 3.49 -9.26
C ASP A 83 11.20 4.72 -8.35
N LEU A 84 10.05 5.32 -8.05
CA LEU A 84 9.97 6.46 -7.14
C LEU A 84 10.41 6.08 -5.72
N CYS A 85 9.98 4.92 -5.20
CA CYS A 85 10.40 4.43 -3.88
C CYS A 85 11.92 4.27 -3.78
N ARG A 86 12.53 3.67 -4.79
CA ARG A 86 13.97 3.44 -4.85
C ARG A 86 14.74 4.76 -4.90
N LYS A 87 14.32 5.67 -5.79
CA LYS A 87 14.90 7.03 -5.93
C LYS A 87 14.84 7.83 -4.63
N GLU A 88 13.71 7.77 -3.95
CA GLU A 88 13.42 8.56 -2.75
C GLU A 88 13.83 7.86 -1.43
N ASN A 89 14.36 6.62 -1.50
CA ASN A 89 14.71 5.80 -0.33
C ASN A 89 13.54 5.64 0.66
N VAL A 90 12.36 5.34 0.13
CA VAL A 90 11.14 5.08 0.93
C VAL A 90 11.29 3.77 1.68
N ASP A 91 10.88 3.75 2.95
CA ASP A 91 10.92 2.55 3.78
C ASP A 91 9.55 2.07 4.30
N MET A 92 8.48 2.83 4.03
CA MET A 92 7.10 2.43 4.34
C MET A 92 6.13 2.99 3.31
N MET A 93 5.13 2.19 2.96
CA MET A 93 4.00 2.60 2.13
C MET A 93 2.84 3.05 3.01
N LEU A 94 2.12 4.10 2.59
CA LEU A 94 0.86 4.53 3.20
C LEU A 94 -0.22 4.61 2.12
N ALA A 95 -1.12 3.64 2.11
CA ALA A 95 -2.26 3.62 1.20
C ALA A 95 -3.41 4.47 1.78
N VAL A 96 -3.82 5.52 1.06
CA VAL A 96 -4.97 6.35 1.45
C VAL A 96 -6.09 6.15 0.44
N GLY A 97 -6.99 5.20 0.70
CA GLY A 97 -8.03 4.83 -0.25
C GLY A 97 -8.72 3.49 0.02
N GLY A 98 -9.31 2.93 -1.02
CA GLY A 98 -9.92 1.60 -1.00
C GLY A 98 -9.00 0.51 -1.55
N GLY A 99 -9.56 -0.68 -1.81
CA GLY A 99 -8.81 -1.89 -2.20
C GLY A 99 -7.82 -1.70 -3.34
N SER A 100 -8.17 -0.97 -4.40
CA SER A 100 -7.26 -0.73 -5.53
C SER A 100 -6.00 0.02 -5.13
N VAL A 101 -6.13 1.01 -4.25
CA VAL A 101 -4.99 1.78 -3.72
C VAL A 101 -4.12 0.91 -2.82
N ILE A 102 -4.74 0.10 -1.98
CA ILE A 102 -4.06 -0.82 -1.08
C ILE A 102 -3.30 -1.88 -1.88
N ASP A 103 -3.93 -2.46 -2.90
CA ASP A 103 -3.32 -3.47 -3.76
C ASP A 103 -2.10 -2.91 -4.52
N THR A 104 -2.20 -1.67 -5.04
CA THR A 104 -1.06 -0.98 -5.65
C THR A 104 0.07 -0.78 -4.64
N ALA A 105 -0.23 -0.29 -3.44
CA ALA A 105 0.79 -0.07 -2.40
C ALA A 105 1.49 -1.36 -1.98
N LYS A 106 0.76 -2.47 -1.85
CA LYS A 106 1.34 -3.79 -1.55
C LYS A 106 2.22 -4.32 -2.67
N ALA A 107 1.78 -4.20 -3.92
CA ALA A 107 2.58 -4.61 -5.08
C ALA A 107 3.90 -3.84 -5.16
N ILE A 108 3.86 -2.51 -4.92
CA ILE A 108 5.06 -1.67 -4.83
C ILE A 108 5.93 -2.14 -3.66
N ALA A 109 5.34 -2.35 -2.47
CA ALA A 109 6.06 -2.76 -1.27
C ALA A 109 6.85 -4.07 -1.47
N ALA A 110 6.26 -5.04 -2.19
CA ALA A 110 6.91 -6.30 -2.55
C ALA A 110 7.99 -6.10 -3.63
N GLY A 111 7.73 -5.24 -4.61
CA GLY A 111 8.62 -5.01 -5.75
C GLY A 111 9.89 -4.20 -5.40
N VAL A 112 9.82 -3.28 -4.42
CA VAL A 112 10.96 -2.40 -4.08
C VAL A 112 12.23 -3.17 -3.68
N PRO A 113 12.19 -4.14 -2.76
CA PRO A 113 13.37 -4.90 -2.35
C PRO A 113 13.78 -6.02 -3.33
N TYR A 114 13.00 -6.26 -4.37
CA TYR A 114 13.25 -7.32 -5.35
C TYR A 114 14.05 -6.80 -6.56
N ASN A 115 15.10 -7.51 -6.95
CA ASN A 115 15.96 -7.10 -8.07
C ASN A 115 15.45 -7.54 -9.45
N GLY A 116 14.38 -8.36 -9.50
CA GLY A 116 13.72 -8.79 -10.74
C GLY A 116 12.49 -7.95 -11.07
N ASP A 117 11.68 -8.44 -11.98
CA ASP A 117 10.38 -7.86 -12.32
C ASP A 117 9.36 -8.23 -11.24
N PHE A 118 8.66 -7.25 -10.64
CA PHE A 118 7.64 -7.54 -9.63
C PHE A 118 6.52 -8.47 -10.16
N TRP A 119 6.30 -8.49 -11.48
CA TRP A 119 5.33 -9.38 -12.11
C TRP A 119 5.70 -10.87 -11.99
N ASP A 120 6.99 -11.18 -11.76
CA ASP A 120 7.45 -12.54 -11.49
C ASP A 120 6.71 -13.20 -10.32
N PHE A 121 6.28 -12.40 -9.34
CA PHE A 121 5.49 -12.88 -8.20
C PHE A 121 4.09 -13.33 -8.62
N TYR A 122 3.47 -12.62 -9.57
CA TYR A 122 2.11 -12.89 -10.03
C TYR A 122 2.00 -14.12 -10.93
N ILE A 123 3.07 -14.45 -11.64
CA ILE A 123 3.16 -15.62 -12.52
C ILE A 123 3.87 -16.82 -11.86
N GLY A 124 4.15 -16.75 -10.56
CA GLY A 124 4.77 -17.84 -9.80
C GLY A 124 6.25 -18.11 -10.12
N LYS A 125 6.92 -17.18 -10.81
CA LYS A 125 8.35 -17.30 -11.13
C LYS A 125 9.25 -16.95 -9.96
N ALA A 126 8.76 -16.16 -9.02
CA ALA A 126 9.44 -15.80 -7.77
C ALA A 126 8.46 -15.78 -6.60
N ILE A 127 8.99 -15.87 -5.38
CA ILE A 127 8.23 -15.80 -4.12
C ILE A 127 8.63 -14.52 -3.40
N VAL A 128 7.66 -13.84 -2.79
CA VAL A 128 7.94 -12.66 -1.95
C VAL A 128 8.59 -13.11 -0.65
N THR A 129 9.85 -12.76 -0.46
CA THR A 129 10.62 -13.04 0.76
C THR A 129 10.83 -11.81 1.62
N LYS A 130 10.61 -10.62 1.05
CA LYS A 130 10.79 -9.33 1.71
C LYS A 130 9.87 -8.29 1.07
N ALA A 131 9.27 -7.45 1.88
CA ALA A 131 8.47 -6.30 1.44
C ALA A 131 8.69 -5.11 2.37
N LEU A 132 8.39 -3.90 1.91
CA LEU A 132 8.24 -2.75 2.79
C LEU A 132 6.99 -2.90 3.64
N LYS A 133 6.96 -2.25 4.80
CA LYS A 133 5.74 -2.17 5.61
C LYS A 133 4.66 -1.37 4.88
N VAL A 134 3.40 -1.78 5.04
CA VAL A 134 2.25 -1.09 4.45
C VAL A 134 1.30 -0.67 5.57
N ALA A 135 1.05 0.63 5.65
CA ALA A 135 0.01 1.22 6.47
C ALA A 135 -1.17 1.65 5.57
N VAL A 136 -2.37 1.70 6.14
CA VAL A 136 -3.59 1.98 5.38
C VAL A 136 -4.46 2.99 6.14
N VAL A 137 -4.93 4.02 5.43
CA VAL A 137 -6.08 4.83 5.81
C VAL A 137 -7.24 4.43 4.90
N LEU A 138 -8.10 3.53 5.39
CA LEU A 138 -9.17 2.91 4.62
C LEU A 138 -10.35 3.86 4.42
N THR A 139 -10.80 4.01 3.18
CA THR A 139 -11.96 4.85 2.85
C THR A 139 -13.24 4.05 2.60
N ILE A 140 -13.13 2.80 2.15
CA ILE A 140 -14.27 1.93 1.85
C ILE A 140 -13.94 0.50 2.29
N PRO A 141 -14.55 -0.01 3.38
CA PRO A 141 -14.38 -1.39 3.81
C PRO A 141 -15.22 -2.32 2.92
N ALA A 142 -14.61 -2.90 1.89
CA ALA A 142 -15.29 -3.76 0.93
C ALA A 142 -14.62 -5.13 0.77
N ALA A 143 -13.36 -5.16 0.34
CA ALA A 143 -12.66 -6.39 -0.04
C ALA A 143 -11.75 -6.96 1.06
N GLY A 144 -11.56 -6.27 2.18
CA GLY A 144 -10.67 -6.72 3.27
C GLY A 144 -9.18 -6.68 2.91
N SER A 145 -8.81 -5.89 1.89
CA SER A 145 -7.41 -5.80 1.46
C SER A 145 -6.49 -5.24 2.56
N GLU A 146 -7.02 -4.41 3.44
CA GLU A 146 -6.31 -3.84 4.59
C GLU A 146 -5.83 -4.90 5.60
N GLY A 147 -6.52 -6.03 5.68
CA GLY A 147 -6.22 -7.12 6.61
C GLY A 147 -5.68 -8.40 5.94
N SER A 148 -5.43 -8.37 4.63
CA SER A 148 -4.98 -9.56 3.89
C SER A 148 -3.55 -9.42 3.37
N GLY A 149 -2.87 -10.56 3.17
CA GLY A 149 -1.59 -10.65 2.48
C GLY A 149 -1.72 -10.77 0.96
N ASN A 150 -2.82 -10.30 0.36
CA ASN A 150 -3.11 -10.47 -1.07
C ASN A 150 -3.09 -9.12 -1.79
N THR A 151 -2.78 -9.16 -3.09
CA THR A 151 -2.93 -8.01 -3.99
C THR A 151 -3.34 -8.46 -5.37
N VAL A 152 -4.19 -7.69 -6.05
CA VAL A 152 -4.68 -7.98 -7.41
C VAL A 152 -4.28 -6.84 -8.33
N ILE A 153 -3.47 -7.15 -9.34
CA ILE A 153 -3.01 -6.17 -10.35
C ILE A 153 -3.37 -6.67 -11.75
N THR A 154 -3.72 -5.74 -12.63
CA THR A 154 -3.94 -6.01 -14.04
C THR A 154 -2.70 -5.61 -14.84
N LYS A 155 -2.09 -6.54 -15.55
CA LYS A 155 -1.05 -6.24 -16.54
C LYS A 155 -1.73 -5.68 -17.79
N VAL A 156 -1.28 -4.51 -18.23
CA VAL A 156 -1.84 -3.83 -19.41
C VAL A 156 -1.57 -4.64 -20.68
N ASP A 157 -0.32 -5.14 -20.82
CA ASP A 157 0.04 -6.03 -21.89
C ASP A 157 -0.60 -7.41 -21.67
N GLY A 158 -1.45 -7.82 -22.60
CA GLY A 158 -2.21 -9.08 -22.56
C GLY A 158 -3.42 -9.08 -21.61
N LEU A 159 -3.78 -7.94 -20.99
CA LEU A 159 -4.95 -7.76 -20.11
C LEU A 159 -5.09 -8.84 -19.02
N GLN A 160 -3.98 -9.27 -18.44
CA GLN A 160 -3.94 -10.30 -17.42
C GLN A 160 -4.21 -9.72 -16.03
N LYS A 161 -5.33 -10.11 -15.43
CA LYS A 161 -5.66 -9.74 -14.04
C LYS A 161 -5.34 -10.91 -13.13
N LEU A 162 -4.26 -10.80 -12.37
CA LEU A 162 -3.77 -11.86 -11.50
C LEU A 162 -3.74 -11.42 -10.04
N SER A 163 -3.79 -12.40 -9.16
CA SER A 163 -3.67 -12.23 -7.72
C SER A 163 -2.34 -12.79 -7.24
N LEU A 164 -1.62 -11.99 -6.47
CA LEU A 164 -0.53 -12.43 -5.64
C LEU A 164 -1.10 -12.73 -4.25
N ILE A 165 -0.81 -13.89 -3.71
CA ILE A 165 -1.22 -14.35 -2.38
C ILE A 165 0.02 -14.58 -1.51
N HIS A 166 -0.10 -14.30 -0.20
CA HIS A 166 0.99 -14.46 0.79
C HIS A 166 2.16 -13.47 0.58
N ILE A 167 1.85 -12.18 0.64
CA ILE A 167 2.85 -11.11 0.77
C ILE A 167 3.38 -11.03 2.20
#